data_f77c3a475c2b48498a7ca6dd0cab184a
#
_entry.id   f77c3a475c2b48498a7ca6dd0cab184a
#
_cell.length_a   1.000
_cell.length_b   1.000
_cell.length_c   1.000
_cell.angle_alpha   90.00
_cell.angle_beta   90.00
_cell.angle_gamma   90.00
#
_symmetry.space_group_name_H-M   'P 1'
#
loop_
_entity.id
_entity.type
_entity.pdbx_description
1 polymer ?
#
loop_
_entity_poly.entity_id
_entity_poly.type
_entity_poly.pdbx_seq_one_letter_code
_entity_poly.pdbx_strand_id
1 'polypeptide(L)'
;IIEPDEFDAVQLEIERRKNLGRPTSSTSIFASRLICADCGGRFGKKVWGSYKGDKTYRKEVWQCNDKYKRLGNPGKGCQTPHITEEVIKERFLAAFNQLMHNRDELIEDCRLAQNVLCDTTAIDTELAELFREIEVVTELSRKAIYENARSAVDQKEWTERNNAYLERHHKASKQVDELEAIKRERLGKGKIIEGFIKDIESRPLAIAEFDERLWLAVIDQVTVNQDGAMTFRFKNGS
;
A
#
# COMPACT_ATOMS: atom_id res chain seq x y z
N ILE A 1 18.15 -18.01 -4.54
CA ILE A 1 17.48 -17.80 -3.24
C ILE A 1 17.29 -16.30 -3.14
N ILE A 2 16.05 -15.85 -2.91
CA ILE A 2 15.71 -14.43 -2.76
C ILE A 2 15.93 -14.08 -1.28
N GLU A 3 16.53 -12.93 -1.00
CA GLU A 3 16.68 -12.44 0.36
C GLU A 3 15.31 -12.14 1.00
N PRO A 4 15.13 -12.34 2.32
CA PRO A 4 13.85 -12.13 3.00
C PRO A 4 13.27 -10.73 2.78
N ASP A 5 14.11 -9.68 2.83
CA ASP A 5 13.69 -8.29 2.61
C ASP A 5 13.17 -8.06 1.17
N GLU A 6 13.77 -8.71 0.18
CA GLU A 6 13.35 -8.64 -1.21
C GLU A 6 12.01 -9.36 -1.41
N PHE A 7 11.81 -10.51 -0.76
CA PHE A 7 10.54 -11.22 -0.76
C PHE A 7 9.43 -10.38 -0.15
N ASP A 8 9.65 -9.77 1.02
CA ASP A 8 8.69 -8.91 1.70
C ASP A 8 8.31 -7.70 0.85
N ALA A 9 9.29 -7.06 0.20
CA ALA A 9 9.05 -5.95 -0.71
C ALA A 9 8.16 -6.35 -1.91
N VAL A 10 8.37 -7.54 -2.47
CA VAL A 10 7.54 -8.09 -3.55
C VAL A 10 6.12 -8.37 -3.06
N GLN A 11 5.94 -8.95 -1.86
CA GLN A 11 4.61 -9.19 -1.29
C GLN A 11 3.83 -7.88 -1.07
N LEU A 12 4.48 -6.86 -0.53
CA LEU A 12 3.89 -5.53 -0.36
C LEU A 12 3.46 -4.91 -1.70
N GLU A 13 4.26 -5.04 -2.76
CA GLU A 13 3.90 -4.55 -4.09
C GLU A 13 2.74 -5.34 -4.70
N ILE A 14 2.68 -6.66 -4.51
CA ILE A 14 1.56 -7.50 -4.94
C ILE A 14 0.27 -7.06 -4.24
N GLU A 15 0.33 -6.86 -2.93
CA GLU A 15 -0.81 -6.41 -2.13
C GLU A 15 -1.27 -5.01 -2.54
N ARG A 16 -0.34 -4.08 -2.72
CA ARG A 16 -0.62 -2.75 -3.26
C ARG A 16 -1.36 -2.82 -4.60
N ARG A 17 -0.91 -3.68 -5.52
CA ARG A 17 -1.54 -3.85 -6.84
C ARG A 17 -2.93 -4.47 -6.74
N LYS A 18 -3.16 -5.42 -5.84
CA LYS A 18 -4.49 -6.01 -5.59
C LYS A 18 -5.47 -4.95 -5.10
N ASN A 19 -5.06 -4.09 -4.17
CA ASN A 19 -5.89 -3.04 -3.57
C ASN A 19 -6.25 -1.90 -4.55
N LEU A 20 -5.59 -1.84 -5.72
CA LEU A 20 -5.91 -0.86 -6.76
C LEU A 20 -7.22 -1.14 -7.52
N GLY A 21 -7.91 -2.24 -7.23
CA GLY A 21 -9.25 -2.57 -7.77
C GLY A 21 -9.32 -2.88 -9.27
N ARG A 22 -8.17 -2.89 -9.98
CA ARG A 22 -8.08 -3.28 -11.40
C ARG A 22 -6.81 -4.08 -11.66
N PRO A 23 -6.90 -5.21 -12.37
CA PRO A 23 -5.72 -6.01 -12.69
C PRO A 23 -4.74 -5.18 -13.55
N THR A 24 -3.48 -5.18 -13.16
CA THR A 24 -2.39 -4.56 -13.92
C THR A 24 -1.61 -5.66 -14.61
N SER A 25 -1.78 -5.79 -15.91
CA SER A 25 -1.09 -6.82 -16.72
C SER A 25 0.36 -6.45 -17.06
N SER A 26 0.78 -5.22 -16.80
CA SER A 26 2.12 -4.75 -17.12
C SER A 26 3.15 -5.15 -16.07
N THR A 27 4.29 -5.69 -16.51
CA THR A 27 5.45 -5.99 -15.67
C THR A 27 6.34 -4.76 -15.41
N SER A 28 6.10 -3.63 -16.11
CA SER A 28 6.89 -2.41 -15.94
C SER A 28 6.78 -1.86 -14.52
N ILE A 29 7.90 -1.38 -13.99
CA ILE A 29 8.00 -0.73 -12.67
C ILE A 29 7.19 0.58 -12.58
N PHE A 30 6.92 1.23 -13.71
CA PHE A 30 6.12 2.45 -13.80
C PHE A 30 4.62 2.16 -13.81
N ALA A 31 4.23 0.92 -14.10
CA ALA A 31 2.83 0.52 -14.15
C ALA A 31 2.13 0.75 -12.80
N SER A 32 0.91 1.28 -12.87
CA SER A 32 0.07 1.59 -11.71
C SER A 32 0.56 2.71 -10.77
N ARG A 33 1.72 3.32 -11.05
CA ARG A 33 2.25 4.44 -10.25
C ARG A 33 2.00 5.81 -10.90
N LEU A 34 1.82 5.86 -12.22
CA LEU A 34 1.59 7.10 -12.96
C LEU A 34 0.09 7.41 -13.01
N ILE A 35 -0.32 8.53 -12.43
CA ILE A 35 -1.70 9.00 -12.35
C ILE A 35 -1.83 10.31 -13.12
N CYS A 36 -2.94 10.49 -13.81
CA CYS A 36 -3.25 11.71 -14.52
C CYS A 36 -3.87 12.74 -13.57
N ALA A 37 -3.30 13.95 -13.51
CA ALA A 37 -3.86 15.04 -12.71
C ALA A 37 -5.21 15.55 -13.24
N ASP A 38 -5.43 15.44 -14.56
CA ASP A 38 -6.62 15.95 -15.24
C ASP A 38 -7.88 15.10 -14.99
N CYS A 39 -7.74 13.76 -15.07
CA CYS A 39 -8.91 12.86 -15.01
C CYS A 39 -8.80 11.77 -13.92
N GLY A 40 -7.73 11.72 -13.14
CA GLY A 40 -7.49 10.67 -12.15
C GLY A 40 -7.17 9.30 -12.75
N GLY A 41 -7.19 9.17 -14.07
CA GLY A 41 -6.91 7.93 -14.78
C GLY A 41 -5.45 7.53 -14.69
N ARG A 42 -5.17 6.22 -14.86
CA ARG A 42 -3.80 5.72 -14.85
C ARG A 42 -3.17 5.78 -16.21
N PHE A 43 -1.86 6.01 -16.24
CA PHE A 43 -1.07 5.86 -17.45
C PHE A 43 -0.80 4.39 -17.76
N GLY A 44 -0.85 4.05 -19.04
CA GLY A 44 -0.48 2.74 -19.56
C GLY A 44 0.57 2.85 -20.66
N LYS A 45 1.47 1.87 -20.72
CA LYS A 45 2.46 1.77 -21.79
C LYS A 45 1.78 1.44 -23.10
N LYS A 46 2.08 2.19 -24.15
CA LYS A 46 1.60 1.99 -25.52
C LYS A 46 2.78 1.92 -26.47
N VAL A 47 2.67 1.06 -27.46
CA VAL A 47 3.65 0.93 -28.53
C VAL A 47 3.03 1.52 -29.78
N TRP A 48 3.65 2.57 -30.30
CA TRP A 48 3.28 3.15 -31.57
C TRP A 48 4.23 2.65 -32.65
N GLY A 49 3.68 2.14 -33.72
CA GLY A 49 4.44 1.66 -34.85
C GLY A 49 3.81 2.10 -36.17
N SER A 50 4.64 2.40 -37.14
CA SER A 50 4.21 2.58 -38.53
C SER A 50 5.12 1.77 -39.43
N TYR A 51 4.50 1.08 -40.38
CA TYR A 51 5.22 0.47 -41.51
C TYR A 51 5.22 1.44 -42.66
N LYS A 52 6.42 1.92 -43.05
CA LYS A 52 6.57 2.74 -44.23
C LYS A 52 7.74 2.18 -45.02
N GLY A 53 7.47 1.30 -45.99
CA GLY A 53 8.48 0.58 -46.75
C GLY A 53 9.36 -0.32 -45.86
N ASP A 54 10.68 -0.32 -46.10
CA ASP A 54 11.64 -1.14 -45.33
C ASP A 54 11.96 -0.60 -43.92
N LYS A 55 11.33 0.51 -43.48
CA LYS A 55 11.59 1.12 -42.17
C LYS A 55 10.42 0.89 -41.22
N THR A 56 10.67 0.08 -40.20
CA THR A 56 9.77 -0.08 -39.06
C THR A 56 10.09 1.01 -38.04
N TYR A 57 9.14 1.90 -37.80
CA TYR A 57 9.22 2.86 -36.69
C TYR A 57 8.45 2.32 -35.51
N ARG A 58 9.13 2.17 -34.39
CA ARG A 58 8.51 1.75 -33.12
C ARG A 58 8.87 2.75 -32.02
N LYS A 59 7.86 3.36 -31.40
CA LYS A 59 8.04 4.25 -30.25
C LYS A 59 7.19 3.78 -29.10
N GLU A 60 7.81 3.63 -27.93
CA GLU A 60 7.12 3.32 -26.69
C GLU A 60 6.79 4.61 -25.94
N VAL A 61 5.54 4.76 -25.53
CA VAL A 61 5.08 5.94 -24.80
C VAL A 61 4.15 5.52 -23.67
N TRP A 62 4.15 6.31 -22.63
CA TRP A 62 3.13 6.26 -21.56
C TRP A 62 2.07 7.30 -21.85
N GLN A 63 0.81 6.88 -21.80
CA GLN A 63 -0.32 7.78 -21.97
C GLN A 63 -1.43 7.46 -20.98
N CYS A 64 -2.23 8.47 -20.64
CA CYS A 64 -3.44 8.27 -19.85
C CYS A 64 -4.38 7.29 -20.55
N ASN A 65 -4.85 6.25 -19.86
CA ASN A 65 -5.74 5.24 -20.42
C ASN A 65 -7.13 5.80 -20.81
N ASP A 66 -7.49 6.97 -20.27
CA ASP A 66 -8.75 7.64 -20.56
C ASP A 66 -8.63 8.68 -21.69
N LYS A 67 -7.42 8.80 -22.30
CA LYS A 67 -7.15 9.78 -23.36
C LYS A 67 -8.11 9.68 -24.55
N TYR A 68 -8.49 8.47 -24.92
CA TYR A 68 -9.37 8.21 -26.06
C TYR A 68 -10.72 7.61 -25.64
N LYS A 69 -11.04 7.55 -24.35
CA LYS A 69 -12.35 7.12 -23.91
C LYS A 69 -13.40 8.18 -24.27
N ARG A 70 -14.37 7.78 -25.06
CA ARG A 70 -15.55 8.58 -25.38
C ARG A 70 -16.49 8.60 -24.15
N LEU A 71 -16.31 9.54 -23.26
CA LEU A 71 -17.31 9.86 -22.24
C LEU A 71 -18.40 10.73 -22.90
N GLY A 72 -19.32 10.09 -23.63
CA GLY A 72 -20.55 10.74 -24.12
C GLY A 72 -20.42 11.88 -25.14
N ASN A 73 -19.22 12.44 -25.35
CA ASN A 73 -18.96 13.51 -26.32
C ASN A 73 -17.74 13.18 -27.18
N PRO A 74 -17.86 13.12 -28.50
CA PRO A 74 -16.71 12.91 -29.38
C PRO A 74 -15.79 14.14 -29.28
N GLY A 75 -14.56 13.94 -28.79
CA GLY A 75 -13.51 14.95 -28.76
C GLY A 75 -13.03 15.39 -27.36
N LYS A 76 -13.64 14.96 -26.27
CA LYS A 76 -13.24 15.31 -24.90
C LYS A 76 -12.61 14.14 -24.14
N GLY A 77 -11.59 13.51 -24.71
CA GLY A 77 -10.69 12.65 -23.93
C GLY A 77 -9.69 13.48 -23.12
N CYS A 78 -8.98 12.83 -22.19
CA CYS A 78 -7.96 13.48 -21.39
C CYS A 78 -6.86 14.15 -22.27
N GLN A 79 -6.51 15.39 -21.98
CA GLN A 79 -5.55 16.19 -22.77
C GLN A 79 -4.09 16.02 -22.31
N THR A 80 -3.84 15.33 -21.20
CA THR A 80 -2.49 15.11 -20.67
C THR A 80 -1.56 14.54 -21.73
N PRO A 81 -0.32 15.07 -21.89
CA PRO A 81 0.61 14.65 -22.94
C PRO A 81 1.09 13.21 -22.75
N HIS A 82 1.64 12.66 -23.83
CA HIS A 82 2.38 11.41 -23.76
C HIS A 82 3.77 11.67 -23.19
N ILE A 83 4.27 10.73 -22.43
CA ILE A 83 5.60 10.77 -21.83
C ILE A 83 6.38 9.50 -22.19
N THR A 84 7.68 9.60 -22.27
CA THR A 84 8.57 8.44 -22.51
C THR A 84 9.20 8.00 -21.18
N GLU A 85 9.74 6.79 -21.16
CA GLU A 85 10.42 6.28 -19.96
C GLU A 85 11.66 7.11 -19.61
N GLU A 86 12.36 7.62 -20.61
CA GLU A 86 13.53 8.49 -20.42
C GLU A 86 13.14 9.75 -19.65
N VAL A 87 12.04 10.40 -20.03
CA VAL A 87 11.54 11.59 -19.34
C VAL A 87 11.12 11.27 -17.89
N ILE A 88 10.51 10.11 -17.65
CA ILE A 88 10.16 9.70 -16.29
C ILE A 88 11.42 9.52 -15.45
N LYS A 89 12.43 8.82 -15.97
CA LYS A 89 13.71 8.56 -15.30
C LYS A 89 14.46 9.84 -15.00
N GLU A 90 14.58 10.74 -15.98
CA GLU A 90 15.23 12.04 -15.82
C GLU A 90 14.56 12.91 -14.75
N ARG A 91 13.22 13.00 -14.79
CA ARG A 91 12.45 13.77 -13.80
C ARG A 91 12.53 13.17 -12.41
N PHE A 92 12.54 11.84 -12.31
CA PHE A 92 12.76 11.17 -11.05
C PHE A 92 14.13 11.48 -10.44
N LEU A 93 15.19 11.41 -11.24
CA LEU A 93 16.54 11.76 -10.79
C LEU A 93 16.61 13.18 -10.25
N ALA A 94 16.00 14.13 -10.96
CA ALA A 94 15.96 15.54 -10.53
C ALA A 94 15.20 15.68 -9.20
N ALA A 95 14.01 15.06 -9.07
CA ALA A 95 13.19 15.11 -7.85
C ALA A 95 13.88 14.43 -6.67
N PHE A 96 14.49 13.26 -6.89
CA PHE A 96 15.20 12.54 -5.84
C PHE A 96 16.45 13.30 -5.38
N ASN A 97 17.25 13.83 -6.28
CA ASN A 97 18.42 14.63 -5.93
C ASN A 97 18.03 15.91 -5.19
N GLN A 98 16.91 16.52 -5.53
CA GLN A 98 16.37 17.65 -4.76
C GLN A 98 15.95 17.23 -3.33
N LEU A 99 15.30 16.09 -3.18
CA LEU A 99 14.94 15.51 -1.89
C LEU A 99 16.18 15.26 -1.03
N MET A 100 17.26 14.74 -1.62
CA MET A 100 18.50 14.40 -0.94
C MET A 100 19.31 15.63 -0.47
N HIS A 101 19.00 16.84 -0.92
CA HIS A 101 19.63 18.06 -0.42
C HIS A 101 19.41 18.27 1.08
N ASN A 102 18.22 17.91 1.58
CA ASN A 102 17.84 18.03 3.00
C ASN A 102 17.72 16.65 3.66
N ARG A 103 18.62 15.72 3.29
CA ARG A 103 18.53 14.31 3.70
C ARG A 103 18.43 14.12 5.21
N ASP A 104 19.23 14.81 5.98
CA ASP A 104 19.30 14.60 7.43
C ASP A 104 18.01 15.08 8.12
N GLU A 105 17.47 16.22 7.71
CA GLU A 105 16.17 16.72 8.18
C GLU A 105 15.04 15.76 7.79
N LEU A 106 15.06 15.29 6.54
CA LEU A 106 14.09 14.31 6.05
C LEU A 106 14.10 13.00 6.87
N ILE A 107 15.29 12.51 7.24
CA ILE A 107 15.43 11.31 8.08
C ILE A 107 14.85 11.54 9.47
N GLU A 108 15.11 12.70 10.09
CA GLU A 108 14.53 13.06 11.38
C GLU A 108 13.01 13.12 11.32
N ASP A 109 12.45 13.78 10.31
CA ASP A 109 11.01 13.84 10.10
C ASP A 109 10.38 12.46 9.90
N CYS A 110 11.04 11.59 9.12
CA CYS A 110 10.60 10.22 8.93
C CYS A 110 10.60 9.42 10.23
N ARG A 111 11.62 9.58 11.08
CA ARG A 111 11.69 8.91 12.39
C ARG A 111 10.62 9.41 13.35
N LEU A 112 10.36 10.72 13.37
CA LEU A 112 9.27 11.28 14.16
C LEU A 112 7.91 10.76 13.69
N ALA A 113 7.67 10.76 12.38
CA ALA A 113 6.44 10.20 11.81
C ALA A 113 6.28 8.71 12.13
N GLN A 114 7.36 7.92 12.04
CA GLN A 114 7.36 6.50 12.37
C GLN A 114 6.96 6.28 13.84
N ASN A 115 7.54 7.02 14.78
CA ASN A 115 7.23 6.90 16.20
C ASN A 115 5.75 7.18 16.51
N VAL A 116 5.15 8.15 15.82
CA VAL A 116 3.74 8.52 16.04
C VAL A 116 2.78 7.57 15.33
N LEU A 117 3.03 7.28 14.04
CA LEU A 117 2.12 6.50 13.20
C LEU A 117 2.15 5.01 13.48
N CYS A 118 3.27 4.50 13.99
CA CYS A 118 3.49 3.08 14.22
C CYS A 118 3.39 2.68 15.70
N ASP A 119 3.02 3.61 16.58
CA ASP A 119 2.77 3.29 17.98
C ASP A 119 1.55 2.36 18.10
N THR A 120 1.78 1.18 18.65
CA THR A 120 0.75 0.15 18.89
C THR A 120 0.41 -0.02 20.35
N THR A 121 0.96 0.78 21.25
CA THR A 121 0.83 0.60 22.72
C THR A 121 -0.62 0.52 23.19
N ALA A 122 -1.48 1.41 22.70
CA ALA A 122 -2.90 1.39 23.04
C ALA A 122 -3.62 0.14 22.49
N ILE A 123 -3.30 -0.27 21.26
CA ILE A 123 -3.85 -1.46 20.63
C ILE A 123 -3.42 -2.71 21.41
N ASP A 124 -2.17 -2.80 21.81
CA ASP A 124 -1.64 -3.94 22.56
C ASP A 124 -2.31 -4.07 23.95
N THR A 125 -2.60 -2.94 24.58
CA THR A 125 -3.34 -2.91 25.85
C THR A 125 -4.78 -3.44 25.65
N GLU A 126 -5.48 -2.95 24.63
CA GLU A 126 -6.85 -3.37 24.34
C GLU A 126 -6.92 -4.85 23.92
N LEU A 127 -5.97 -5.32 23.11
CA LEU A 127 -5.85 -6.75 22.77
C LEU A 127 -5.65 -7.60 24.01
N ALA A 128 -4.79 -7.18 24.95
CA ALA A 128 -4.58 -7.92 26.20
C ALA A 128 -5.86 -8.02 27.07
N GLU A 129 -6.68 -6.99 27.09
CA GLU A 129 -7.97 -7.01 27.78
C GLU A 129 -8.98 -7.95 27.09
N LEU A 130 -9.07 -7.90 25.77
CA LEU A 130 -9.94 -8.78 24.99
C LEU A 130 -9.54 -10.25 25.11
N PHE A 131 -8.27 -10.57 25.10
CA PHE A 131 -7.80 -11.94 25.33
C PHE A 131 -8.16 -12.46 26.71
N ARG A 132 -8.07 -11.63 27.77
CA ARG A 132 -8.55 -12.00 29.11
C ARG A 132 -10.06 -12.24 29.14
N GLU A 133 -10.84 -11.40 28.44
CA GLU A 133 -12.29 -11.58 28.33
C GLU A 133 -12.63 -12.91 27.64
N ILE A 134 -11.95 -13.24 26.54
CA ILE A 134 -12.12 -14.53 25.84
C ILE A 134 -11.80 -15.69 26.73
N GLU A 135 -10.71 -15.62 27.49
CA GLU A 135 -10.33 -16.67 28.45
C GLU A 135 -11.41 -16.87 29.54
N VAL A 136 -11.86 -15.78 30.17
CA VAL A 136 -12.89 -15.80 31.19
C VAL A 136 -14.21 -16.39 30.68
N VAL A 137 -14.66 -15.94 29.51
CA VAL A 137 -15.91 -16.42 28.90
C VAL A 137 -15.81 -17.88 28.48
N THR A 138 -14.66 -18.32 27.98
CA THR A 138 -14.39 -19.70 27.64
C THR A 138 -14.49 -20.61 28.87
N GLU A 139 -13.89 -20.20 30.00
CA GLU A 139 -13.96 -20.94 31.25
C GLU A 139 -15.37 -20.97 31.84
N LEU A 140 -16.15 -19.87 31.76
CA LEU A 140 -17.53 -19.82 32.17
C LEU A 140 -18.43 -20.76 31.36
N SER A 141 -18.26 -20.76 30.03
CA SER A 141 -18.98 -21.68 29.14
C SER A 141 -18.64 -23.13 29.43
N ARG A 142 -17.36 -23.44 29.64
CA ARG A 142 -16.90 -24.79 30.00
C ARG A 142 -17.49 -25.27 31.31
N LYS A 143 -17.53 -24.41 32.36
CA LYS A 143 -18.17 -24.73 33.63
C LYS A 143 -19.67 -24.98 33.48
N ALA A 144 -20.36 -24.12 32.70
CA ALA A 144 -21.79 -24.30 32.46
C ALA A 144 -22.11 -25.61 31.74
N ILE A 145 -21.30 -26.02 30.76
CA ILE A 145 -21.43 -27.30 30.07
C ILE A 145 -21.22 -28.47 31.04
N TYR A 146 -20.21 -28.38 31.91
CA TYR A 146 -19.90 -29.42 32.87
C TYR A 146 -21.00 -29.57 33.96
N GLU A 147 -21.57 -28.47 34.44
CA GLU A 147 -22.70 -28.45 35.37
C GLU A 147 -23.93 -29.09 34.74
N ASN A 148 -24.27 -28.73 33.50
CA ASN A 148 -25.42 -29.31 32.79
C ASN A 148 -25.27 -30.81 32.54
N ALA A 149 -24.04 -31.32 32.39
CA ALA A 149 -23.80 -32.76 32.22
C ALA A 149 -23.94 -33.57 33.52
N ARG A 150 -23.89 -32.93 34.71
CA ARG A 150 -23.85 -33.65 36.01
C ARG A 150 -25.09 -33.44 36.88
N SER A 151 -25.88 -32.45 36.60
CA SER A 151 -27.08 -32.13 37.39
C SER A 151 -28.27 -31.79 36.49
N ALA A 152 -29.49 -32.05 36.99
CA ALA A 152 -30.72 -31.65 36.31
C ALA A 152 -30.88 -30.13 36.40
N VAL A 153 -30.46 -29.41 35.37
CA VAL A 153 -30.55 -27.94 35.23
C VAL A 153 -31.74 -27.62 34.33
N ASP A 154 -32.40 -26.48 34.58
CA ASP A 154 -33.40 -25.96 33.66
C ASP A 154 -32.72 -25.67 32.30
N GLN A 155 -33.16 -26.40 31.28
CA GLN A 155 -32.53 -26.34 29.95
C GLN A 155 -32.72 -24.99 29.26
N LYS A 156 -33.81 -24.27 29.58
CA LYS A 156 -34.05 -22.94 29.02
C LYS A 156 -33.07 -21.93 29.60
N GLU A 157 -32.98 -21.89 30.94
CA GLU A 157 -32.03 -20.99 31.62
C GLU A 157 -30.59 -21.29 31.26
N TRP A 158 -30.22 -22.57 31.17
CA TRP A 158 -28.89 -22.98 30.73
C TRP A 158 -28.59 -22.50 29.31
N THR A 159 -29.53 -22.69 28.38
CA THR A 159 -29.36 -22.30 26.98
C THR A 159 -29.18 -20.79 26.84
N GLU A 160 -30.01 -19.99 27.53
CA GLU A 160 -29.90 -18.54 27.51
C GLU A 160 -28.53 -18.08 28.06
N ARG A 161 -28.08 -18.63 29.16
CA ARG A 161 -26.78 -18.32 29.78
C ARG A 161 -25.61 -18.72 28.88
N ASN A 162 -25.67 -19.92 28.33
CA ASN A 162 -24.59 -20.38 27.42
C ASN A 162 -24.54 -19.57 26.14
N ASN A 163 -25.69 -19.22 25.57
CA ASN A 163 -25.75 -18.34 24.38
C ASN A 163 -25.16 -16.95 24.68
N ALA A 164 -25.41 -16.39 25.85
CA ALA A 164 -24.81 -15.13 26.27
C ALA A 164 -23.27 -15.22 26.35
N TYR A 165 -22.71 -16.35 26.79
CA TYR A 165 -21.26 -16.55 26.76
C TYR A 165 -20.72 -16.66 25.34
N LEU A 166 -21.40 -17.38 24.45
CA LEU A 166 -21.02 -17.50 23.06
C LEU A 166 -21.05 -16.17 22.33
N GLU A 167 -22.06 -15.34 22.58
CA GLU A 167 -22.16 -13.98 22.03
C GLU A 167 -20.99 -13.09 22.50
N ARG A 168 -20.67 -13.10 23.79
CA ARG A 168 -19.54 -12.35 24.35
C ARG A 168 -18.23 -12.81 23.72
N HIS A 169 -18.01 -14.12 23.63
CA HIS A 169 -16.83 -14.68 22.96
C HIS A 169 -16.71 -14.23 21.51
N HIS A 170 -17.80 -14.35 20.75
CA HIS A 170 -17.82 -13.97 19.34
C HIS A 170 -17.53 -12.47 19.15
N LYS A 171 -18.14 -11.63 19.99
CA LYS A 171 -17.91 -10.18 19.96
C LYS A 171 -16.44 -9.83 20.25
N ALA A 172 -15.87 -10.42 21.30
CA ALA A 172 -14.46 -10.19 21.66
C ALA A 172 -13.50 -10.70 20.58
N SER A 173 -13.74 -11.89 20.03
CA SER A 173 -12.93 -12.44 18.94
C SER A 173 -12.96 -11.55 17.69
N LYS A 174 -14.13 -11.04 17.32
CA LYS A 174 -14.25 -10.11 16.19
C LYS A 174 -13.45 -8.82 16.41
N GLN A 175 -13.51 -8.27 17.63
CA GLN A 175 -12.72 -7.07 17.98
C GLN A 175 -11.21 -7.35 17.95
N VAL A 176 -10.76 -8.54 18.38
CA VAL A 176 -9.37 -8.97 18.26
C VAL A 176 -8.92 -8.97 16.80
N ASP A 177 -9.70 -9.58 15.89
CA ASP A 177 -9.37 -9.63 14.47
C ASP A 177 -9.24 -8.22 13.86
N GLU A 178 -10.16 -7.31 14.22
CA GLU A 178 -10.15 -5.92 13.76
C GLU A 178 -8.90 -5.16 14.26
N LEU A 179 -8.58 -5.29 15.56
CA LEU A 179 -7.41 -4.63 16.13
C LEU A 179 -6.09 -5.20 15.63
N GLU A 180 -6.00 -6.52 15.43
CA GLU A 180 -4.82 -7.14 14.82
C GLU A 180 -4.61 -6.70 13.38
N ALA A 181 -5.69 -6.48 12.61
CA ALA A 181 -5.59 -5.94 11.26
C ALA A 181 -5.03 -4.51 11.28
N ILE A 182 -5.52 -3.64 12.19
CA ILE A 182 -5.02 -2.27 12.36
C ILE A 182 -3.55 -2.28 12.81
N LYS A 183 -3.19 -3.16 13.75
CA LYS A 183 -1.81 -3.32 14.22
C LYS A 183 -0.87 -3.72 13.08
N ARG A 184 -1.26 -4.71 12.28
CA ARG A 184 -0.48 -5.14 11.11
C ARG A 184 -0.28 -4.02 10.11
N GLU A 185 -1.33 -3.22 9.85
CA GLU A 185 -1.22 -2.06 8.96
C GLU A 185 -0.22 -1.02 9.49
N ARG A 186 -0.28 -0.67 10.77
CA ARG A 186 0.65 0.28 11.41
C ARG A 186 2.08 -0.21 11.34
N LEU A 187 2.34 -1.45 11.72
CA LEU A 187 3.66 -2.06 11.66
C LEU A 187 4.19 -2.16 10.22
N GLY A 188 3.30 -2.46 9.25
CA GLY A 188 3.64 -2.46 7.83
C GLY A 188 4.09 -1.08 7.34
N LYS A 189 3.39 -0.02 7.74
CA LYS A 189 3.80 1.37 7.43
C LYS A 189 5.17 1.70 8.05
N GLY A 190 5.42 1.25 9.29
CA GLY A 190 6.71 1.42 9.96
C GLY A 190 7.87 0.80 9.20
N LYS A 191 7.69 -0.44 8.72
CA LYS A 191 8.70 -1.13 7.89
C LYS A 191 8.97 -0.41 6.57
N ILE A 192 7.93 0.17 5.95
CA ILE A 192 8.07 0.94 4.71
C ILE A 192 8.92 2.20 4.96
N ILE A 193 8.64 2.94 6.05
CA ILE A 193 9.41 4.14 6.42
C ILE A 193 10.85 3.76 6.76
N GLU A 194 11.08 2.69 7.53
CA GLU A 194 12.40 2.19 7.88
C GLU A 194 13.22 1.81 6.63
N GLY A 195 12.61 1.08 5.70
CA GLY A 195 13.22 0.74 4.42
C GLY A 195 13.58 1.99 3.62
N PHE A 196 12.69 3.00 3.58
CA PHE A 196 12.97 4.28 2.94
C PHE A 196 14.17 4.99 3.57
N ILE A 197 14.23 5.10 4.90
CA ILE A 197 15.36 5.70 5.63
C ILE A 197 16.67 4.98 5.28
N LYS A 198 16.69 3.66 5.35
CA LYS A 198 17.87 2.84 5.04
C LYS A 198 18.36 3.06 3.61
N ASP A 199 17.43 3.13 2.65
CA ASP A 199 17.77 3.39 1.25
C ASP A 199 18.40 4.77 1.05
N ILE A 200 17.87 5.83 1.66
CA ILE A 200 18.44 7.17 1.52
C ILE A 200 19.74 7.36 2.33
N GLU A 201 19.90 6.73 3.49
CA GLU A 201 21.15 6.76 4.28
C GLU A 201 22.31 6.10 3.54
N SER A 202 22.04 5.00 2.85
CA SER A 202 23.08 4.22 2.15
C SER A 202 23.56 4.83 0.84
N ARG A 203 22.90 5.88 0.33
CA ARG A 203 23.18 6.44 -1.01
C ARG A 203 23.94 7.76 -0.95
N PRO A 204 24.69 8.11 -2.03
CA PRO A 204 25.28 9.43 -2.15
C PRO A 204 24.20 10.51 -2.26
N LEU A 205 24.55 11.75 -1.88
CA LEU A 205 23.63 12.91 -1.93
C LEU A 205 23.09 13.23 -3.33
N ALA A 206 23.76 12.76 -4.38
CA ALA A 206 23.31 12.90 -5.75
C ALA A 206 23.57 11.58 -6.50
N ILE A 207 22.57 11.14 -7.26
CA ILE A 207 22.66 9.98 -8.14
C ILE A 207 22.61 10.45 -9.60
N ALA A 208 23.48 9.86 -10.45
CA ALA A 208 23.56 10.19 -11.87
C ALA A 208 22.73 9.24 -12.75
N GLU A 209 22.50 8.03 -12.29
CA GLU A 209 21.84 6.98 -13.04
C GLU A 209 20.56 6.50 -12.36
N PHE A 210 19.57 6.15 -13.17
CA PHE A 210 18.31 5.61 -12.71
C PHE A 210 18.49 4.18 -12.20
N ASP A 211 18.03 3.94 -10.97
CA ASP A 211 18.04 2.63 -10.31
C ASP A 211 16.57 2.16 -10.09
N GLU A 212 16.23 1.03 -10.69
CA GLU A 212 14.87 0.44 -10.59
C GLU A 212 14.52 0.02 -9.15
N ARG A 213 15.50 -0.47 -8.39
CA ARG A 213 15.29 -0.86 -6.98
C ARG A 213 14.98 0.36 -6.15
N LEU A 214 15.74 1.43 -6.34
CA LEU A 214 15.48 2.71 -5.68
C LEU A 214 14.09 3.24 -6.01
N TRP A 215 13.72 3.25 -7.30
CA TRP A 215 12.36 3.67 -7.72
C TRP A 215 11.28 2.89 -6.97
N LEU A 216 11.39 1.56 -6.91
CA LEU A 216 10.43 0.70 -6.23
C LEU A 216 10.43 0.91 -4.71
N ALA A 217 11.59 1.19 -4.12
CA ALA A 217 11.74 1.43 -2.70
C ALA A 217 11.12 2.76 -2.25
N VAL A 218 11.33 3.84 -3.01
CA VAL A 218 11.02 5.20 -2.55
C VAL A 218 9.73 5.79 -3.12
N ILE A 219 9.28 5.40 -4.33
CA ILE A 219 8.13 6.01 -4.99
C ILE A 219 6.83 5.30 -4.62
N ASP A 220 5.87 6.08 -4.15
CA ASP A 220 4.48 5.65 -4.00
C ASP A 220 3.69 5.94 -5.30
N GLN A 221 3.64 7.20 -5.73
CA GLN A 221 2.85 7.64 -6.86
C GLN A 221 3.52 8.81 -7.59
N VAL A 222 3.26 8.93 -8.89
CA VAL A 222 3.64 10.09 -9.70
C VAL A 222 2.39 10.65 -10.37
N THR A 223 2.14 11.92 -10.18
CA THR A 223 1.04 12.65 -10.82
C THR A 223 1.58 13.42 -12.02
N VAL A 224 0.96 13.22 -13.19
CA VAL A 224 1.34 13.87 -14.45
C VAL A 224 0.32 14.96 -14.78
N ASN A 225 0.77 16.19 -14.89
CA ASN A 225 -0.03 17.37 -15.19
C ASN A 225 -0.26 17.57 -16.70
N GLN A 226 -1.18 18.47 -17.08
CA GLN A 226 -1.49 18.79 -18.48
C GLN A 226 -0.32 19.40 -19.25
N ASP A 227 0.54 20.14 -18.58
CA ASP A 227 1.78 20.71 -19.13
C ASP A 227 2.93 19.70 -19.24
N GLY A 228 2.71 18.46 -18.78
CA GLY A 228 3.72 17.41 -18.74
C GLY A 228 4.62 17.46 -17.50
N ALA A 229 4.42 18.42 -16.58
CA ALA A 229 5.12 18.41 -15.31
C ALA A 229 4.72 17.19 -14.48
N MET A 230 5.65 16.70 -13.65
CA MET A 230 5.45 15.52 -12.81
C MET A 230 5.65 15.88 -11.34
N THR A 231 4.70 15.49 -10.51
CA THR A 231 4.81 15.56 -9.05
C THR A 231 5.05 14.17 -8.53
N PHE A 232 6.15 13.97 -7.83
CA PHE A 232 6.53 12.70 -7.24
C PHE A 232 6.08 12.68 -5.77
N ARG A 233 5.31 11.66 -5.41
CA ARG A 233 4.99 11.37 -4.01
C ARG A 233 5.85 10.21 -3.57
N PHE A 234 6.68 10.44 -2.59
CA PHE A 234 7.50 9.42 -1.98
C PHE A 234 6.73 8.63 -0.91
N LYS A 235 7.19 7.44 -0.58
CA LYS A 235 6.50 6.55 0.39
C LYS A 235 6.46 7.08 1.83
N ASN A 236 7.32 8.04 2.15
CA ASN A 236 7.29 8.77 3.42
C ASN A 236 6.22 9.89 3.45
N GLY A 237 5.56 10.16 2.31
CA GLY A 237 4.52 11.18 2.18
C GLY A 237 5.01 12.54 1.64
N SER A 238 6.33 12.73 1.44
CA SER A 238 6.89 13.93 0.81
C SER A 238 6.66 13.97 -0.71
#